data_d2d629e98094587bc7703d17757721a5
#
_entry.id   d2d629e98094587bc7703d17757721a5
#
_cell.length_a   1.000
_cell.length_b   1.000
_cell.length_c   1.000
_cell.angle_alpha   90.00
_cell.angle_beta   90.00
_cell.angle_gamma   90.00
#
_symmetry.space_group_name_H-M   'P 1'
#
loop_
_entity.id
_entity.type
_entity.pdbx_description
1 polymer ?
#
loop_
_entity_poly.entity_id
_entity_poly.type
_entity_poly.pdbx_seq_one_letter_code
_entity_poly.pdbx_strand_id
1 'polypeptide(L)'
;MNFQKLRKGDVVFIVDDNEENISSLSVGYGGLSYYHCGIYLGDGKLIEAVKYHGVIEDDVSKYSIKKILVARIKLTVEDIQKVIDTAKNFLGYDYNDLFLPNQLNKLYCSELVHQAFFSIENQDFFTSHTLNYFSVAKNTISDFWIQLYAKHSYEVPQGENGSHPNNLSLDNKFDQLFILL
;
A
#
# COMPACT_ATOMS: atom_id res chain seq x y z
N MET A 1 6.66 -4.69 -20.31
CA MET A 1 7.18 -4.84 -18.93
C MET A 1 7.64 -6.27 -18.66
N ASN A 2 8.78 -6.46 -17.97
CA ASN A 2 9.30 -7.81 -17.70
C ASN A 2 9.00 -8.25 -16.26
N PHE A 3 7.86 -8.88 -16.04
CA PHE A 3 7.43 -9.40 -14.75
C PHE A 3 8.24 -10.63 -14.25
N GLN A 4 9.08 -11.23 -15.10
CA GLN A 4 9.94 -12.36 -14.69
C GLN A 4 10.99 -11.96 -13.62
N LYS A 5 11.21 -10.67 -13.41
CA LYS A 5 12.09 -10.15 -12.35
C LYS A 5 11.45 -10.19 -10.96
N LEU A 6 10.11 -10.34 -10.87
CA LEU A 6 9.38 -10.42 -9.61
C LEU A 6 9.67 -11.74 -8.90
N ARG A 7 9.71 -11.69 -7.58
CA ARG A 7 9.85 -12.85 -6.69
C ARG A 7 8.76 -12.83 -5.63
N LYS A 8 8.36 -14.00 -5.17
CA LYS A 8 7.40 -14.14 -4.06
C LYS A 8 7.81 -13.26 -2.88
N GLY A 9 6.85 -12.53 -2.33
CA GLY A 9 7.07 -11.61 -1.23
C GLY A 9 7.53 -10.20 -1.62
N ASP A 10 7.80 -9.92 -2.90
CA ASP A 10 8.07 -8.55 -3.36
C ASP A 10 6.84 -7.66 -3.09
N VAL A 11 7.07 -6.48 -2.55
CA VAL A 11 6.06 -5.43 -2.49
C VAL A 11 6.11 -4.63 -3.80
N VAL A 12 4.98 -4.53 -4.45
CA VAL A 12 4.83 -3.87 -5.75
C VAL A 12 4.09 -2.55 -5.54
N PHE A 13 4.71 -1.44 -5.93
CA PHE A 13 4.12 -0.09 -5.85
C PHE A 13 3.81 0.42 -7.25
N ILE A 14 2.61 0.92 -7.44
CA ILE A 14 2.14 1.44 -8.72
C ILE A 14 2.29 2.96 -8.73
N VAL A 15 3.05 3.47 -9.72
CA VAL A 15 3.30 4.91 -9.87
C VAL A 15 2.01 5.60 -10.30
N ASP A 16 1.74 6.73 -9.68
CA ASP A 16 0.68 7.63 -10.07
C ASP A 16 1.17 8.55 -11.20
N ASP A 17 0.52 8.43 -12.35
CA ASP A 17 0.82 9.27 -13.51
C ASP A 17 -0.02 10.58 -13.51
N ASN A 18 -0.90 10.77 -12.51
CA ASN A 18 -1.78 11.92 -12.39
C ASN A 18 -1.28 12.86 -11.29
N GLU A 19 -0.99 14.12 -11.64
CA GLU A 19 -0.47 15.13 -10.72
C GLU A 19 -1.47 15.62 -9.66
N GLU A 20 -2.75 15.25 -9.75
CA GLU A 20 -3.86 15.79 -8.93
C GLU A 20 -4.40 14.84 -7.85
N ASN A 21 -3.78 13.68 -7.63
CA ASN A 21 -4.28 12.67 -6.69
C ASN A 21 -3.75 12.81 -5.26
N ILE A 22 -4.35 12.06 -4.34
CA ILE A 22 -3.98 11.90 -2.92
C ILE A 22 -2.51 11.59 -2.72
N SER A 23 -1.91 10.88 -3.67
CA SER A 23 -0.48 10.57 -3.71
C SER A 23 0.42 11.81 -3.77
N SER A 24 -0.12 12.97 -4.19
CA SER A 24 0.60 14.26 -4.26
C SER A 24 0.88 14.91 -2.89
N LEU A 25 0.29 14.37 -1.80
CA LEU A 25 0.52 14.90 -0.44
C LEU A 25 1.88 14.51 0.15
N SER A 26 2.56 13.55 -0.45
CA SER A 26 3.90 13.11 -0.06
C SER A 26 4.64 12.54 -1.28
N VAL A 27 5.95 12.39 -1.16
CA VAL A 27 6.80 11.84 -2.21
C VAL A 27 7.44 10.56 -1.69
N GLY A 28 7.39 9.50 -2.49
CA GLY A 28 7.98 8.20 -2.19
C GLY A 28 9.38 8.02 -2.78
N TYR A 29 9.83 6.78 -2.82
CA TYR A 29 11.15 6.42 -3.31
C TYR A 29 11.39 6.91 -4.74
N GLY A 30 12.61 7.39 -5.00
CA GLY A 30 13.03 7.90 -6.30
C GLY A 30 12.35 9.20 -6.73
N GLY A 31 11.73 9.93 -5.81
CA GLY A 31 11.01 11.17 -6.13
C GLY A 31 9.66 10.93 -6.84
N LEU A 32 9.14 9.70 -6.78
CA LEU A 32 7.88 9.31 -7.41
C LEU A 32 6.73 9.28 -6.40
N SER A 33 5.52 9.41 -6.91
CA SER A 33 4.30 9.20 -6.12
C SER A 33 3.67 7.86 -6.46
N TYR A 34 3.19 7.15 -5.43
CA TYR A 34 2.57 5.84 -5.56
C TYR A 34 1.15 5.90 -5.00
N TYR A 35 0.16 5.52 -5.81
CA TYR A 35 -1.23 5.52 -5.39
C TYR A 35 -1.71 4.17 -4.87
N HIS A 36 -0.94 3.11 -5.10
CA HIS A 36 -1.34 1.75 -4.79
C HIS A 36 -0.13 0.86 -4.50
N CYS A 37 -0.34 -0.22 -3.74
CA CYS A 37 0.64 -1.28 -3.54
C CYS A 37 -0.04 -2.62 -3.25
N GLY A 38 0.74 -3.71 -3.43
CA GLY A 38 0.32 -5.08 -3.12
C GLY A 38 1.53 -6.00 -2.96
N ILE A 39 1.29 -7.27 -2.65
CA ILE A 39 2.32 -8.30 -2.44
C ILE A 39 2.29 -9.31 -3.58
N TYR A 40 3.42 -9.55 -4.22
CA TYR A 40 3.54 -10.54 -5.28
C TYR A 40 3.57 -11.96 -4.73
N LEU A 41 2.64 -12.79 -5.18
CA LEU A 41 2.46 -14.17 -4.71
C LEU A 41 3.27 -15.20 -5.50
N GLY A 42 3.87 -14.82 -6.62
CA GLY A 42 4.42 -15.73 -7.62
C GLY A 42 3.43 -15.99 -8.77
N ASP A 43 3.90 -16.66 -9.81
CA ASP A 43 3.08 -17.12 -10.94
C ASP A 43 2.19 -16.04 -11.59
N GLY A 44 2.68 -14.79 -11.61
CA GLY A 44 1.95 -13.65 -12.16
C GLY A 44 0.86 -13.07 -11.27
N LYS A 45 0.71 -13.55 -10.02
CA LYS A 45 -0.34 -13.15 -9.11
C LYS A 45 0.11 -12.11 -8.08
N LEU A 46 -0.78 -11.16 -7.80
CA LEU A 46 -0.64 -10.11 -6.80
C LEU A 46 -1.83 -10.19 -5.83
N ILE A 47 -1.59 -10.07 -4.53
CA ILE A 47 -2.65 -9.82 -3.56
C ILE A 47 -2.65 -8.36 -3.18
N GLU A 48 -3.81 -7.73 -3.19
CA GLU A 48 -3.98 -6.29 -3.03
C GLU A 48 -5.36 -5.94 -2.50
N ALA A 49 -5.47 -4.81 -1.79
CA ALA A 49 -6.76 -4.25 -1.41
C ALA A 49 -7.15 -3.15 -2.40
N VAL A 50 -8.26 -3.34 -3.10
CA VAL A 50 -8.71 -2.49 -4.22
C VAL A 50 -10.09 -1.92 -3.92
N LYS A 51 -10.24 -0.62 -4.17
CA LYS A 51 -11.53 0.06 -4.00
C LYS A 51 -12.64 -0.65 -4.77
N TYR A 52 -13.80 -0.82 -4.16
CA TYR A 52 -14.99 -1.55 -4.63
C TYR A 52 -14.87 -3.08 -4.71
N HIS A 53 -13.68 -3.65 -4.56
CA HIS A 53 -13.46 -5.10 -4.64
C HIS A 53 -12.92 -5.71 -3.35
N GLY A 54 -12.38 -4.88 -2.44
CA GLY A 54 -11.74 -5.34 -1.21
C GLY A 54 -10.40 -6.01 -1.47
N VAL A 55 -10.05 -6.96 -0.61
CA VAL A 55 -8.80 -7.73 -0.73
C VAL A 55 -9.00 -8.88 -1.70
N ILE A 56 -8.27 -8.85 -2.81
CA ILE A 56 -8.37 -9.82 -3.90
C ILE A 56 -6.99 -10.32 -4.34
N GLU A 57 -6.97 -11.48 -4.98
CA GLU A 57 -5.86 -11.99 -5.77
C GLU A 57 -6.15 -11.70 -7.25
N ASP A 58 -5.23 -11.04 -7.94
CA ASP A 58 -5.40 -10.65 -9.34
C ASP A 58 -4.09 -10.83 -10.12
N ASP A 59 -4.15 -10.67 -11.43
CA ASP A 59 -2.99 -10.79 -12.30
C ASP A 59 -2.19 -9.48 -12.30
N VAL A 60 -0.88 -9.57 -12.03
CA VAL A 60 0.01 -8.39 -12.05
C VAL A 60 0.12 -7.74 -13.43
N SER A 61 -0.20 -8.48 -14.49
CA SER A 61 -0.16 -7.96 -15.87
C SER A 61 -1.15 -6.84 -16.15
N LYS A 62 -2.19 -6.67 -15.30
CA LYS A 62 -3.10 -5.52 -15.40
C LYS A 62 -2.37 -4.17 -15.28
N TYR A 63 -1.20 -4.18 -14.65
CA TYR A 63 -0.33 -3.01 -14.51
C TYR A 63 0.75 -2.90 -15.60
N SER A 64 0.67 -3.69 -16.68
CA SER A 64 1.69 -3.76 -17.74
C SER A 64 1.99 -2.43 -18.45
N ILE A 65 1.05 -1.49 -18.42
CA ILE A 65 1.20 -0.14 -19.00
C ILE A 65 1.62 0.91 -17.97
N LYS A 66 1.75 0.54 -16.70
CA LYS A 66 2.12 1.44 -15.60
C LYS A 66 3.60 1.30 -15.27
N LYS A 67 4.20 2.36 -14.76
CA LYS A 67 5.52 2.30 -14.12
C LYS A 67 5.38 1.68 -12.74
N ILE A 68 6.20 0.69 -12.41
CA ILE A 68 6.11 -0.07 -11.16
C ILE A 68 7.45 0.03 -10.42
N LEU A 69 7.41 0.34 -9.12
CA LEU A 69 8.53 0.10 -8.22
C LEU A 69 8.36 -1.29 -7.59
N VAL A 70 9.40 -2.08 -7.66
CA VAL A 70 9.52 -3.35 -6.92
C VAL A 70 10.42 -3.11 -5.72
N ALA A 71 9.92 -3.40 -4.54
CA ALA A 71 10.65 -3.33 -3.29
C ALA A 71 10.76 -4.74 -2.68
N ARG A 72 11.98 -5.18 -2.46
CA ARG A 72 12.31 -6.54 -2.00
C ARG A 72 13.00 -6.50 -0.67
N ILE A 73 12.62 -7.42 0.21
CA ILE A 73 13.23 -7.66 1.50
C ILE A 73 13.96 -9.00 1.47
N LYS A 74 15.15 -9.05 2.04
CA LYS A 74 15.92 -10.28 2.19
C LYS A 74 15.37 -11.09 3.36
N LEU A 75 14.39 -11.94 3.08
CA LEU A 75 13.75 -12.84 4.04
C LEU A 75 14.08 -14.30 3.75
N THR A 76 13.87 -15.15 4.75
CA THR A 76 13.87 -16.60 4.56
C THR A 76 12.67 -17.05 3.73
N VAL A 77 12.74 -18.20 3.10
CA VAL A 77 11.61 -18.80 2.37
C VAL A 77 10.41 -19.00 3.30
N GLU A 78 10.68 -19.38 4.55
CA GLU A 78 9.64 -19.58 5.58
C GLU A 78 8.94 -18.27 5.93
N ASP A 79 9.67 -17.16 6.12
CA ASP A 79 9.07 -15.86 6.43
C ASP A 79 8.28 -15.30 5.24
N ILE A 80 8.79 -15.47 4.02
CA ILE A 80 8.03 -15.13 2.81
C ILE A 80 6.70 -15.90 2.77
N GLN A 81 6.73 -17.19 3.10
CA GLN A 81 5.51 -17.99 3.11
C GLN A 81 4.53 -17.52 4.21
N LYS A 82 5.02 -17.18 5.42
CA LYS A 82 4.18 -16.60 6.48
C LYS A 82 3.49 -15.31 6.03
N VAL A 83 4.24 -14.40 5.37
CA VAL A 83 3.67 -13.15 4.83
C VAL A 83 2.57 -13.44 3.83
N ILE A 84 2.80 -14.37 2.89
CA ILE A 84 1.83 -14.74 1.86
C ILE A 84 0.58 -15.37 2.49
N ASP A 85 0.76 -16.31 3.41
CA ASP A 85 -0.36 -17.00 4.07
C ASP A 85 -1.19 -16.00 4.90
N THR A 86 -0.52 -15.09 5.60
CA THR A 86 -1.20 -14.04 6.35
C THR A 86 -1.96 -13.08 5.43
N ALA A 87 -1.36 -12.65 4.32
CA ALA A 87 -2.05 -11.82 3.34
C ALA A 87 -3.31 -12.54 2.79
N LYS A 88 -3.21 -13.84 2.49
CA LYS A 88 -4.33 -14.65 1.99
C LYS A 88 -5.46 -14.81 3.00
N ASN A 89 -5.19 -14.76 4.31
CA ASN A 89 -6.25 -14.80 5.33
C ASN A 89 -7.16 -13.56 5.27
N PHE A 90 -6.73 -12.48 4.63
CA PHE A 90 -7.53 -11.27 4.42
C PHE A 90 -8.36 -11.28 3.12
N LEU A 91 -8.26 -12.32 2.28
CA LEU A 91 -9.07 -12.42 1.07
C LEU A 91 -10.56 -12.27 1.38
N GLY A 92 -11.23 -11.39 0.64
CA GLY A 92 -12.64 -11.08 0.81
C GLY A 92 -12.94 -10.02 1.88
N TYR A 93 -11.93 -9.45 2.56
CA TYR A 93 -12.13 -8.25 3.35
C TYR A 93 -12.53 -7.08 2.46
N ASP A 94 -13.40 -6.21 2.94
CA ASP A 94 -13.79 -4.99 2.23
C ASP A 94 -12.64 -3.99 2.11
N TYR A 95 -12.77 -3.02 1.21
CA TYR A 95 -11.84 -1.89 1.15
C TYR A 95 -12.19 -0.85 2.22
N ASN A 96 -11.17 -0.38 2.94
CA ASN A 96 -11.31 0.69 3.94
C ASN A 96 -11.22 2.06 3.25
N ASP A 97 -12.33 2.52 2.67
CA ASP A 97 -12.41 3.76 1.87
C ASP A 97 -12.09 5.04 2.64
N LEU A 98 -12.27 5.01 3.95
CA LEU A 98 -12.06 6.17 4.81
C LEU A 98 -10.72 6.11 5.56
N PHE A 99 -9.90 5.11 5.32
CA PHE A 99 -8.60 4.96 6.00
C PHE A 99 -8.68 5.05 7.54
N LEU A 100 -9.85 4.74 8.10
CA LEU A 100 -10.06 4.77 9.55
C LEU A 100 -9.27 3.66 10.21
N PRO A 101 -8.62 3.92 11.36
CA PRO A 101 -7.89 2.89 12.06
C PRO A 101 -8.81 1.80 12.63
N ASN A 102 -8.28 0.59 12.78
CA ASN A 102 -8.92 -0.54 13.48
C ASN A 102 -10.29 -0.95 12.92
N GLN A 103 -10.50 -0.85 11.60
CA GLN A 103 -11.73 -1.31 10.98
C GLN A 103 -11.77 -2.84 10.88
N LEU A 104 -12.85 -3.44 11.40
CA LEU A 104 -13.03 -4.88 11.30
C LEU A 104 -13.31 -5.31 9.84
N ASN A 105 -12.57 -6.30 9.36
CA ASN A 105 -12.72 -6.89 8.04
C ASN A 105 -12.62 -5.88 6.87
N LYS A 106 -11.86 -4.82 7.07
CA LYS A 106 -11.58 -3.81 6.02
C LYS A 106 -10.10 -3.43 6.05
N LEU A 107 -9.49 -3.36 4.88
CA LEU A 107 -8.11 -2.93 4.72
C LEU A 107 -7.98 -2.04 3.48
N TYR A 108 -7.08 -1.05 3.53
CA TYR A 108 -6.59 -0.38 2.34
C TYR A 108 -5.23 -0.95 1.92
N CYS A 109 -4.74 -0.58 0.75
CA CYS A 109 -3.63 -1.27 0.09
C CYS A 109 -2.34 -1.36 0.93
N SER A 110 -1.86 -0.26 1.51
CA SER A 110 -0.64 -0.29 2.33
C SER A 110 -0.87 -0.91 3.72
N GLU A 111 -2.09 -0.81 4.27
CA GLU A 111 -2.46 -1.49 5.51
C GLU A 111 -2.41 -3.01 5.35
N LEU A 112 -2.89 -3.56 4.23
CA LEU A 112 -2.75 -4.98 3.90
C LEU A 112 -1.29 -5.42 3.94
N VAL A 113 -0.38 -4.63 3.37
CA VAL A 113 1.06 -4.93 3.38
C VAL A 113 1.59 -4.93 4.81
N HIS A 114 1.29 -3.91 5.62
CA HIS A 114 1.69 -3.86 7.03
C HIS A 114 1.19 -5.06 7.82
N GLN A 115 -0.09 -5.42 7.69
CA GLN A 115 -0.70 -6.54 8.40
C GLN A 115 -0.10 -7.90 7.99
N ALA A 116 0.22 -8.07 6.70
CA ALA A 116 0.84 -9.29 6.23
C ALA A 116 2.26 -9.49 6.83
N PHE A 117 3.06 -8.44 6.86
CA PHE A 117 4.43 -8.49 7.39
C PHE A 117 4.50 -8.52 8.92
N PHE A 118 3.45 -8.09 9.63
CA PHE A 118 3.35 -8.23 11.08
C PHE A 118 3.55 -9.68 11.53
N SER A 119 3.18 -10.66 10.69
CA SER A 119 3.31 -12.09 10.97
C SER A 119 4.74 -12.59 11.18
N ILE A 120 5.75 -11.83 10.75
CA ILE A 120 7.16 -12.24 10.86
C ILE A 120 7.64 -12.14 12.32
N GLU A 121 7.36 -11.00 12.97
CA GLU A 121 7.90 -10.67 14.28
C GLU A 121 6.81 -10.52 15.37
N ASN A 122 5.52 -10.65 15.01
CA ASN A 122 4.36 -10.33 15.85
C ASN A 122 4.40 -8.89 16.42
N GLN A 123 4.97 -7.98 15.64
CA GLN A 123 5.05 -6.55 15.90
C GLN A 123 5.13 -5.79 14.57
N ASP A 124 5.07 -4.47 14.62
CA ASP A 124 5.21 -3.65 13.42
C ASP A 124 6.57 -3.89 12.75
N PHE A 125 6.53 -4.53 11.59
CA PHE A 125 7.72 -4.83 10.80
C PHE A 125 8.25 -3.58 10.10
N PHE A 126 7.35 -2.78 9.54
CA PHE A 126 7.67 -1.50 8.91
C PHE A 126 7.50 -0.34 9.89
N THR A 127 8.14 0.78 9.58
CA THR A 127 8.03 2.01 10.36
C THR A 127 6.58 2.49 10.40
N SER A 128 6.08 2.74 11.61
CA SER A 128 4.75 3.33 11.82
C SER A 128 4.75 4.79 11.39
N HIS A 129 3.70 5.21 10.71
CA HIS A 129 3.46 6.57 10.26
C HIS A 129 2.09 7.06 10.71
N THR A 130 1.90 8.37 10.66
CA THR A 130 0.59 8.97 10.85
C THR A 130 0.00 9.41 9.51
N LEU A 131 -1.32 9.32 9.42
CA LEU A 131 -2.06 9.82 8.25
C LEU A 131 -1.93 11.34 8.16
N ASN A 132 -1.63 11.85 6.98
CA ASN A 132 -1.51 13.27 6.71
C ASN A 132 -2.39 13.69 5.55
N TYR A 133 -3.34 14.57 5.82
CA TYR A 133 -4.31 15.11 4.86
C TYR A 133 -4.07 16.57 4.50
N PHE A 134 -2.98 17.16 4.98
CA PHE A 134 -2.63 18.53 4.66
C PHE A 134 -2.19 18.68 3.21
N SER A 135 -2.79 19.63 2.53
CA SER A 135 -2.30 20.10 1.24
C SER A 135 -0.96 20.83 1.43
N VAL A 136 0.08 20.38 0.74
CA VAL A 136 1.40 21.03 0.78
C VAL A 136 1.32 22.51 0.36
N ALA A 137 0.46 22.84 -0.62
CA ALA A 137 0.32 24.18 -1.15
C ALA A 137 -0.40 25.14 -0.19
N LYS A 138 -1.35 24.66 0.62
CA LYS A 138 -2.22 25.51 1.46
C LYS A 138 -1.93 25.38 2.95
N ASN A 139 -1.18 24.40 3.37
CA ASN A 139 -0.95 24.02 4.78
C ASN A 139 -2.26 23.90 5.59
N THR A 140 -3.30 23.40 4.93
CA THR A 140 -4.61 23.10 5.52
C THR A 140 -5.10 21.76 4.99
N ILE A 141 -6.03 21.12 5.71
CA ILE A 141 -6.68 19.92 5.20
C ILE A 141 -7.48 20.31 3.95
N SER A 142 -7.35 19.50 2.90
CA SER A 142 -8.05 19.72 1.63
C SER A 142 -9.57 19.62 1.81
N ASP A 143 -10.31 20.53 1.16
CA ASP A 143 -11.78 20.53 1.17
C ASP A 143 -12.38 19.20 0.70
N PHE A 144 -11.69 18.51 -0.21
CA PHE A 144 -12.08 17.18 -0.66
C PHE A 144 -12.20 16.20 0.52
N TRP A 145 -11.19 16.15 1.39
CA TRP A 145 -11.20 15.26 2.55
C TRP A 145 -12.25 15.66 3.57
N ILE A 146 -12.36 16.96 3.87
CA ILE A 146 -13.36 17.47 4.80
C ILE A 146 -14.76 17.04 4.34
N GLN A 147 -15.07 17.23 3.06
CA GLN A 147 -16.38 16.87 2.51
C GLN A 147 -16.60 15.36 2.47
N LEU A 148 -15.56 14.57 2.13
CA LEU A 148 -15.65 13.11 2.11
C LEU A 148 -16.01 12.57 3.50
N TYR A 149 -15.27 12.97 4.53
CA TYR A 149 -15.51 12.47 5.88
C TYR A 149 -16.83 12.98 6.46
N ALA A 150 -17.20 14.24 6.20
CA ALA A 150 -18.46 14.81 6.64
C ALA A 150 -19.69 14.04 6.10
N LYS A 151 -19.65 13.55 4.85
CA LYS A 151 -20.71 12.71 4.27
C LYS A 151 -20.96 11.42 5.06
N HIS A 152 -19.95 10.93 5.77
CA HIS A 152 -20.02 9.72 6.57
C HIS A 152 -20.12 10.01 8.08
N SER A 153 -20.32 11.28 8.47
CA SER A 153 -20.39 11.72 9.87
C SER A 153 -19.11 11.43 10.68
N TYR A 154 -17.95 11.47 10.02
CA TYR A 154 -16.64 11.36 10.64
C TYR A 154 -15.87 12.69 10.54
N GLU A 155 -14.92 12.88 11.45
CA GLU A 155 -13.86 13.87 11.31
C GLU A 155 -12.71 13.27 10.50
N VAL A 156 -11.92 14.14 9.85
CA VAL A 156 -10.71 13.70 9.12
C VAL A 156 -9.72 13.13 10.13
N PRO A 157 -9.24 11.88 9.99
CA PRO A 157 -8.34 11.23 10.94
C PRO A 157 -6.89 11.74 10.78
N GLN A 158 -6.72 13.06 10.85
CA GLN A 158 -5.42 13.71 10.75
C GLN A 158 -4.56 13.36 11.96
N GLY A 159 -3.37 12.79 11.71
CA GLY A 159 -2.42 12.40 12.75
C GLY A 159 -2.71 11.05 13.41
N GLU A 160 -3.78 10.36 13.04
CA GLU A 160 -4.02 8.98 13.45
C GLU A 160 -3.00 8.02 12.82
N ASN A 161 -2.73 6.91 13.48
CA ASN A 161 -1.85 5.88 12.95
C ASN A 161 -2.39 5.31 11.64
N GLY A 162 -1.51 5.18 10.66
CA GLY A 162 -1.88 4.64 9.36
C GLY A 162 -0.66 4.47 8.47
N SER A 163 -0.89 4.15 7.23
CA SER A 163 0.16 3.96 6.24
C SER A 163 -0.24 4.57 4.89
N HIS A 164 0.76 4.88 4.08
CA HIS A 164 0.58 5.34 2.71
C HIS A 164 1.66 4.69 1.83
N PRO A 165 1.35 4.31 0.57
CA PRO A 165 2.35 3.69 -0.31
C PRO A 165 3.64 4.51 -0.46
N ASN A 166 3.57 5.84 -0.49
CA ASN A 166 4.76 6.70 -0.54
C ASN A 166 5.67 6.49 0.67
N ASN A 167 5.11 6.60 1.89
CA ASN A 167 5.89 6.43 3.11
C ASN A 167 6.46 5.00 3.22
N LEU A 168 5.64 4.00 2.92
CA LEU A 168 6.05 2.61 2.92
C LEU A 168 7.20 2.36 1.93
N SER A 169 7.17 2.99 0.74
CA SER A 169 8.24 2.83 -0.27
C SER A 169 9.61 3.36 0.17
N LEU A 170 9.65 4.18 1.22
CA LEU A 170 10.88 4.75 1.80
C LEU A 170 11.42 3.93 2.97
N ASP A 171 10.73 2.85 3.37
CA ASP A 171 11.13 2.08 4.55
C ASP A 171 12.50 1.42 4.34
N ASN A 172 13.32 1.47 5.38
CA ASN A 172 14.69 0.97 5.37
C ASN A 172 14.79 -0.56 5.43
N LYS A 173 13.70 -1.26 5.62
CA LYS A 173 13.61 -2.74 5.55
C LYS A 173 13.77 -3.26 4.12
N PHE A 174 13.58 -2.44 3.09
CA PHE A 174 13.78 -2.85 1.71
C PHE A 174 15.26 -2.86 1.32
N ASP A 175 15.80 -4.07 1.06
CA ASP A 175 17.19 -4.25 0.63
C ASP A 175 17.42 -3.90 -0.84
N GLN A 176 16.41 -4.08 -1.68
CA GLN A 176 16.48 -3.84 -3.11
C GLN A 176 15.23 -3.09 -3.59
N LEU A 177 15.47 -1.99 -4.30
CA LEU A 177 14.42 -1.21 -4.94
C LEU A 177 14.80 -0.98 -6.40
N PHE A 178 13.89 -1.33 -7.32
CA PHE A 178 14.12 -1.12 -8.76
C PHE A 178 12.81 -0.90 -9.51
N ILE A 179 12.91 -0.15 -10.60
CA ILE A 179 11.75 0.17 -11.45
C ILE A 179 11.62 -0.87 -12.57
N LEU A 180 10.38 -1.32 -12.80
CA LEU A 180 9.96 -2.00 -14.02
C LEU A 180 9.26 -0.99 -14.93
N LEU A 181 9.68 -0.99 -16.19
CA LEU A 181 9.13 -0.18 -17.28
C LEU A 181 8.45 -1.07 -18.32
#